data_b8514b4fb1b80d7e0548c6add4986e6c
#
_entry.id   b8514b4fb1b80d7e0548c6add4986e6c
#
_cell.length_a   1.000
_cell.length_b   1.000
_cell.length_c   1.000
_cell.angle_alpha   90.00
_cell.angle_beta   90.00
_cell.angle_gamma   90.00
#
_symmetry.space_group_name_H-M   'P 1'
#
loop_
_entity.id
_entity.type
_entity.pdbx_description
1 polymer ?
#
loop_
_entity_poly.entity_id
_entity_poly.type
_entity_poly.pdbx_seq_one_letter_code
_entity_poly.pdbx_strand_id
1 'polypeptide(L)'
;EGTDIKAGVIKLASSFNEITPTEEIFFKAAARAQKETGCVIITHTQLGTMGPEQAQLLIANGADPSKIAIGHMCGSTDVAYHEAVLKQGVYVNLDRFGLEGELFHTPTDEQRMDLIKTLSDKGYGNKILLGHDSVNVNLGRGLIMTPFMEEAMKWANITDIGARVLPGLAKRGMTEEQIDALLAANPMTIFG
;
A
#
# COMPACT_ATOMS: atom_id res chain seq x y z
N GLU A 1 18.47 -1.38 22.14
CA GLU A 1 19.65 -1.00 22.91
C GLU A 1 20.67 -2.16 22.88
N GLY A 2 21.93 -1.89 22.52
CA GLY A 2 23.01 -2.90 22.46
C GLY A 2 23.09 -3.72 21.17
N THR A 3 22.41 -3.33 20.10
CA THR A 3 22.56 -3.92 18.77
C THR A 3 22.77 -2.83 17.73
N ASP A 4 23.40 -3.19 16.58
CA ASP A 4 23.56 -2.32 15.43
C ASP A 4 22.31 -2.34 14.49
N ILE A 5 21.24 -3.01 14.90
CA ILE A 5 20.01 -3.12 14.13
C ILE A 5 19.25 -1.79 14.20
N LYS A 6 18.90 -1.26 13.04
CA LYS A 6 18.09 -0.04 12.88
C LYS A 6 16.74 -0.34 12.25
N ALA A 7 15.73 0.45 12.60
CA ALA A 7 14.45 0.39 11.89
C ALA A 7 14.62 0.81 10.43
N GLY A 8 14.01 0.06 9.51
CA GLY A 8 14.11 0.33 8.06
C GLY A 8 13.01 1.23 7.52
N VAL A 9 11.89 1.36 8.24
CA VAL A 9 10.72 2.15 7.81
C VAL A 9 10.05 2.82 8.99
N ILE A 10 9.29 3.88 8.69
CA ILE A 10 8.38 4.55 9.62
C ILE A 10 6.96 4.15 9.27
N LYS A 11 6.18 3.61 10.21
CA LYS A 11 4.79 3.20 9.99
C LYS A 11 3.81 4.14 10.67
N LEU A 12 2.77 4.56 9.92
CA LEU A 12 1.68 5.42 10.37
C LEU A 12 0.32 4.82 10.00
N ALA A 13 -0.74 5.38 10.57
CA ALA A 13 -2.12 5.03 10.24
C ALA A 13 -3.03 6.25 10.38
N SER A 14 -4.12 6.28 9.59
CA SER A 14 -5.28 7.14 9.85
C SER A 14 -6.55 6.32 10.03
N SER A 15 -7.51 6.92 10.70
CA SER A 15 -8.85 6.36 10.91
C SER A 15 -9.70 6.44 9.64
N PHE A 16 -10.89 5.83 9.70
CA PHE A 16 -11.84 5.85 8.58
C PHE A 16 -12.41 7.26 8.37
N ASN A 17 -12.20 7.80 7.18
CA ASN A 17 -12.63 9.14 6.77
C ASN A 17 -12.14 10.30 7.64
N GLU A 18 -11.11 10.09 8.45
CA GLU A 18 -10.52 11.18 9.26
C GLU A 18 -9.04 10.92 9.58
N ILE A 19 -8.30 11.99 9.81
CA ILE A 19 -7.03 12.00 10.53
C ILE A 19 -7.32 12.68 11.87
N THR A 20 -7.37 11.91 12.95
CA THR A 20 -7.67 12.44 14.27
C THR A 20 -6.56 13.38 14.77
N PRO A 21 -6.81 14.26 15.75
CA PRO A 21 -5.77 15.15 16.31
C PRO A 21 -4.54 14.40 16.83
N THR A 22 -4.74 13.20 17.39
CA THR A 22 -3.64 12.34 17.87
C THR A 22 -2.83 11.79 16.69
N GLU A 23 -3.49 11.29 15.65
CA GLU A 23 -2.84 10.80 14.44
C GLU A 23 -2.05 11.92 13.74
N GLU A 24 -2.59 13.13 13.69
CA GLU A 24 -1.91 14.28 13.10
C GLU A 24 -0.55 14.56 13.79
N ILE A 25 -0.47 14.40 15.11
CA ILE A 25 0.80 14.51 15.85
C ILE A 25 1.82 13.48 15.37
N PHE A 26 1.38 12.21 15.16
CA PHE A 26 2.26 11.16 14.67
C PHE A 26 2.71 11.42 13.22
N PHE A 27 1.82 11.91 12.35
CA PHE A 27 2.19 12.30 10.99
C PHE A 27 3.27 13.39 10.96
N LYS A 28 3.10 14.44 11.77
CA LYS A 28 4.09 15.52 11.93
C LYS A 28 5.44 15.01 12.47
N ALA A 29 5.39 14.13 13.47
CA ALA A 29 6.60 13.52 14.05
C ALA A 29 7.33 12.64 13.03
N ALA A 30 6.59 11.85 12.24
CA ALA A 30 7.14 10.98 11.21
C ALA A 30 7.79 11.77 10.06
N ALA A 31 7.18 12.87 9.61
CA ALA A 31 7.77 13.75 8.61
C ALA A 31 9.13 14.31 9.07
N ARG A 32 9.23 14.71 10.35
CA ARG A 32 10.52 15.16 10.93
C ARG A 32 11.52 14.02 11.00
N ALA A 33 11.11 12.84 11.48
CA ALA A 33 11.99 11.67 11.57
C ALA A 33 12.49 11.23 10.18
N GLN A 34 11.64 11.25 9.16
CA GLN A 34 12.06 10.97 7.79
C GLN A 34 13.11 11.95 7.30
N LYS A 35 12.90 13.25 7.52
CA LYS A 35 13.86 14.30 7.13
C LYS A 35 15.23 14.10 7.75
N GLU A 36 15.27 13.61 9.01
CA GLU A 36 16.53 13.37 9.74
C GLU A 36 17.21 12.05 9.36
N THR A 37 16.44 11.02 9.00
CA THR A 37 16.94 9.66 8.82
C THR A 37 17.00 9.18 7.37
N GLY A 38 16.20 9.80 6.48
CA GLY A 38 15.98 9.32 5.11
C GLY A 38 15.12 8.06 5.01
N CYS A 39 14.56 7.57 6.12
CA CYS A 39 13.73 6.35 6.13
C CYS A 39 12.46 6.53 5.31
N VAL A 40 12.03 5.45 4.67
CA VAL A 40 10.73 5.42 3.97
C VAL A 40 9.58 5.49 4.98
N ILE A 41 8.57 6.29 4.67
CA ILE A 41 7.29 6.27 5.39
C ILE A 41 6.32 5.36 4.65
N ILE A 42 5.75 4.38 5.35
CA ILE A 42 4.64 3.56 4.87
C ILE A 42 3.42 3.84 5.75
N THR A 43 2.26 4.13 5.13
CA THR A 43 1.06 4.41 5.90
C THR A 43 0.07 3.25 5.89
N HIS A 44 -1.01 3.39 6.64
CA HIS A 44 -2.23 2.61 6.56
C HIS A 44 -3.39 3.57 6.32
N THR A 45 -4.20 3.30 5.32
CA THR A 45 -5.50 3.92 5.11
C THR A 45 -6.60 2.94 5.55
N GLN A 46 -7.53 3.39 6.36
CA GLN A 46 -8.68 2.55 6.73
C GLN A 46 -9.65 2.50 5.55
N LEU A 47 -9.86 1.30 4.98
CA LEU A 47 -10.69 1.05 3.78
C LEU A 47 -10.34 1.97 2.59
N GLY A 48 -9.08 2.33 2.45
CA GLY A 48 -8.60 3.17 1.35
C GLY A 48 -9.00 4.65 1.45
N THR A 49 -9.38 5.15 2.63
CA THR A 49 -9.74 6.56 2.84
C THR A 49 -8.56 7.41 3.30
N MET A 50 -8.65 8.74 3.17
CA MET A 50 -7.65 9.73 3.64
C MET A 50 -6.27 9.66 2.96
N GLY A 51 -6.14 8.96 1.83
CA GLY A 51 -4.85 8.87 1.12
C GLY A 51 -4.27 10.22 0.68
N PRO A 52 -5.02 11.08 -0.03
CA PRO A 52 -4.55 12.41 -0.42
C PRO A 52 -4.20 13.29 0.79
N GLU A 53 -4.99 13.25 1.86
CA GLU A 53 -4.79 14.04 3.07
C GLU A 53 -3.55 13.59 3.84
N GLN A 54 -3.30 12.27 3.93
CA GLN A 54 -2.07 11.73 4.51
C GLN A 54 -0.82 12.23 3.76
N ALA A 55 -0.83 12.13 2.43
CA ALA A 55 0.27 12.60 1.59
C ALA A 55 0.50 14.10 1.78
N GLN A 56 -0.57 14.90 1.70
CA GLN A 56 -0.51 16.34 1.89
C GLN A 56 0.06 16.73 3.26
N LEU A 57 -0.41 16.07 4.34
CA LEU A 57 0.03 16.35 5.71
C LEU A 57 1.52 16.05 5.88
N LEU A 58 2.02 14.92 5.38
CA LEU A 58 3.44 14.56 5.43
C LEU A 58 4.31 15.57 4.68
N ILE A 59 3.94 15.89 3.44
CA ILE A 59 4.69 16.82 2.58
C ILE A 59 4.70 18.22 3.17
N ALA A 60 3.56 18.71 3.69
CA ALA A 60 3.46 20.02 4.33
C ALA A 60 4.35 20.15 5.58
N ASN A 61 4.71 19.02 6.22
CA ASN A 61 5.64 18.98 7.35
C ASN A 61 7.08 18.61 6.95
N GLY A 62 7.40 18.66 5.65
CA GLY A 62 8.75 18.56 5.11
C GLY A 62 9.23 17.15 4.80
N ALA A 63 8.33 16.17 4.71
CA ALA A 63 8.69 14.84 4.24
C ALA A 63 8.96 14.85 2.72
N ASP A 64 9.95 14.07 2.29
CA ASP A 64 10.25 13.82 0.88
C ASP A 64 9.19 12.90 0.26
N PRO A 65 8.40 13.37 -0.72
CA PRO A 65 7.36 12.57 -1.34
C PRO A 65 7.90 11.31 -2.05
N SER A 66 9.15 11.33 -2.52
CA SER A 66 9.76 10.17 -3.17
C SER A 66 10.02 8.99 -2.22
N LYS A 67 9.94 9.22 -0.92
CA LYS A 67 10.13 8.24 0.16
C LYS A 67 8.84 8.01 0.98
N ILE A 68 7.66 8.25 0.37
CA ILE A 68 6.35 8.00 0.99
C ILE A 68 5.56 6.99 0.17
N ALA A 69 5.04 5.95 0.82
CA ALA A 69 4.09 5.00 0.26
C ALA A 69 2.78 5.03 1.05
N ILE A 70 1.69 5.42 0.40
CA ILE A 70 0.36 5.40 1.00
C ILE A 70 -0.19 3.97 0.88
N GLY A 71 -0.35 3.29 2.01
CA GLY A 71 -0.71 1.88 2.10
C GLY A 71 -2.21 1.63 2.05
N HIS A 72 -2.57 0.40 1.66
CA HIS A 72 -3.94 -0.11 1.56
C HIS A 72 -4.83 0.69 0.61
N MET A 73 -4.22 1.35 -0.38
CA MET A 73 -4.96 2.13 -1.38
C MET A 73 -5.91 1.26 -2.22
N CYS A 74 -5.70 -0.06 -2.24
CA CYS A 74 -6.61 -1.05 -2.85
C CYS A 74 -7.99 -1.16 -2.17
N GLY A 75 -8.24 -0.44 -1.08
CA GLY A 75 -9.57 -0.26 -0.49
C GLY A 75 -10.52 0.59 -1.36
N SER A 76 -9.99 1.31 -2.34
CA SER A 76 -10.76 2.06 -3.35
C SER A 76 -10.29 1.70 -4.76
N THR A 77 -11.18 1.77 -5.76
CA THR A 77 -10.85 1.66 -7.19
C THR A 77 -11.17 2.94 -7.95
N ASP A 78 -11.45 4.03 -7.26
CA ASP A 78 -11.64 5.34 -7.87
C ASP A 78 -10.31 5.88 -8.43
N VAL A 79 -10.20 5.92 -9.75
CA VAL A 79 -9.01 6.38 -10.48
C VAL A 79 -8.66 7.83 -10.13
N ALA A 80 -9.65 8.73 -10.03
CA ALA A 80 -9.42 10.14 -9.72
C ALA A 80 -8.84 10.31 -8.31
N TYR A 81 -9.32 9.51 -7.37
CA TYR A 81 -8.80 9.47 -6.00
C TYR A 81 -7.33 9.03 -5.96
N HIS A 82 -6.96 7.97 -6.70
CA HIS A 82 -5.57 7.52 -6.81
C HIS A 82 -4.69 8.57 -7.49
N GLU A 83 -5.18 9.21 -8.55
CA GLU A 83 -4.45 10.30 -9.20
C GLU A 83 -4.20 11.48 -8.25
N ALA A 84 -5.15 11.80 -7.35
CA ALA A 84 -4.97 12.87 -6.36
C ALA A 84 -3.82 12.57 -5.38
N VAL A 85 -3.57 11.29 -5.09
CA VAL A 85 -2.40 10.84 -4.31
C VAL A 85 -1.13 10.91 -5.15
N LEU A 86 -1.14 10.27 -6.33
CA LEU A 86 0.03 10.11 -7.21
C LEU A 86 0.58 11.45 -7.71
N LYS A 87 -0.28 12.43 -7.98
CA LYS A 87 0.11 13.81 -8.38
C LYS A 87 0.92 14.56 -7.32
N GLN A 88 0.88 14.10 -6.07
CA GLN A 88 1.73 14.62 -4.99
C GLN A 88 3.15 14.04 -5.00
N GLY A 89 3.47 13.10 -5.92
CA GLY A 89 4.79 12.51 -6.08
C GLY A 89 5.07 11.29 -5.20
N VAL A 90 4.10 10.88 -4.38
CA VAL A 90 4.20 9.71 -3.50
C VAL A 90 3.84 8.41 -4.24
N TYR A 91 4.12 7.25 -3.61
CA TYR A 91 3.69 5.94 -4.09
C TYR A 91 2.33 5.56 -3.54
N VAL A 92 1.55 4.83 -4.33
CA VAL A 92 0.37 4.09 -3.86
C VAL A 92 0.74 2.63 -3.67
N ASN A 93 0.39 2.06 -2.51
CA ASN A 93 0.64 0.66 -2.23
C ASN A 93 -0.69 -0.11 -2.29
N LEU A 94 -0.81 -0.97 -3.29
CA LEU A 94 -1.94 -1.88 -3.50
C LEU A 94 -1.56 -3.22 -2.88
N ASP A 95 -1.68 -3.33 -1.58
CA ASP A 95 -1.02 -4.32 -0.74
C ASP A 95 -1.96 -5.27 0.01
N ARG A 96 -3.19 -5.46 -0.47
CA ARG A 96 -4.17 -6.37 0.11
C ARG A 96 -4.75 -7.34 -0.91
N PHE A 97 -3.93 -7.82 -1.85
CA PHE A 97 -4.34 -8.89 -2.74
C PHE A 97 -4.66 -10.16 -1.97
N GLY A 98 -5.78 -10.79 -2.31
CA GLY A 98 -6.32 -11.95 -1.60
C GLY A 98 -7.27 -11.60 -0.44
N LEU A 99 -7.33 -10.33 -0.01
CA LEU A 99 -8.27 -9.82 0.99
C LEU A 99 -9.35 -9.00 0.28
N GLU A 100 -10.38 -9.68 -0.24
CA GLU A 100 -11.39 -9.06 -1.11
C GLU A 100 -12.83 -9.42 -0.70
N GLY A 101 -13.80 -8.64 -1.20
CA GLY A 101 -15.22 -8.91 -1.11
C GLY A 101 -15.86 -8.47 0.20
N GLU A 102 -17.05 -9.03 0.47
CA GLU A 102 -17.94 -8.55 1.53
C GLU A 102 -17.33 -8.62 2.93
N LEU A 103 -16.57 -9.68 3.24
CA LEU A 103 -15.96 -9.83 4.57
C LEU A 103 -15.02 -8.68 4.90
N PHE A 104 -14.31 -8.16 3.90
CA PHE A 104 -13.33 -7.09 4.09
C PHE A 104 -13.86 -5.72 3.69
N HIS A 105 -15.10 -5.64 3.18
CA HIS A 105 -15.70 -4.42 2.63
C HIS A 105 -14.78 -3.72 1.61
N THR A 106 -14.14 -4.52 0.75
CA THR A 106 -13.13 -4.02 -0.20
C THR A 106 -13.42 -4.51 -1.62
N PRO A 107 -12.91 -3.80 -2.65
CA PRO A 107 -12.99 -4.24 -4.04
C PRO A 107 -12.39 -5.62 -4.27
N THR A 108 -12.82 -6.28 -5.37
CA THR A 108 -12.26 -7.55 -5.80
C THR A 108 -10.84 -7.36 -6.39
N ASP A 109 -10.06 -8.43 -6.42
CA ASP A 109 -8.73 -8.41 -7.03
C ASP A 109 -8.78 -8.14 -8.53
N GLU A 110 -9.84 -8.57 -9.22
CA GLU A 110 -10.09 -8.22 -10.63
C GLU A 110 -10.21 -6.70 -10.81
N GLN A 111 -11.01 -6.03 -9.97
CA GLN A 111 -11.16 -4.57 -10.00
C GLN A 111 -9.85 -3.86 -9.64
N ARG A 112 -9.06 -4.39 -8.71
CA ARG A 112 -7.72 -3.86 -8.36
C ARG A 112 -6.75 -3.99 -9.53
N MET A 113 -6.77 -5.12 -10.25
CA MET A 113 -5.94 -5.30 -11.46
C MET A 113 -6.35 -4.35 -12.59
N ASP A 114 -7.66 -4.10 -12.79
CA ASP A 114 -8.15 -3.11 -13.75
C ASP A 114 -7.68 -1.69 -13.39
N LEU A 115 -7.69 -1.36 -12.10
CA LEU A 115 -7.16 -0.09 -11.60
C LEU A 115 -5.65 0.04 -11.90
N ILE A 116 -4.83 -0.99 -11.61
CA ILE A 116 -3.38 -0.98 -11.90
C ILE A 116 -3.14 -0.72 -13.37
N LYS A 117 -3.85 -1.45 -14.24
CA LYS A 117 -3.73 -1.26 -15.70
C LYS A 117 -4.08 0.17 -16.10
N THR A 118 -5.20 0.70 -15.60
CA THR A 118 -5.64 2.07 -15.90
C THR A 118 -4.63 3.11 -15.44
N LEU A 119 -4.11 3.00 -14.22
CA LEU A 119 -3.11 3.92 -13.70
C LEU A 119 -1.78 3.82 -14.46
N SER A 120 -1.38 2.60 -14.86
CA SER A 120 -0.18 2.39 -15.67
C SER A 120 -0.31 3.02 -17.06
N ASP A 121 -1.46 2.89 -17.72
CA ASP A 121 -1.74 3.51 -19.02
C ASP A 121 -1.75 5.06 -18.93
N LYS A 122 -2.07 5.59 -17.77
CA LYS A 122 -2.00 7.04 -17.48
C LYS A 122 -0.59 7.52 -17.11
N GLY A 123 0.42 6.63 -17.09
CA GLY A 123 1.81 6.97 -16.83
C GLY A 123 2.23 6.89 -15.35
N TYR A 124 1.39 6.35 -14.47
CA TYR A 124 1.70 6.22 -13.04
C TYR A 124 2.30 4.88 -12.64
N GLY A 125 2.57 3.96 -13.59
CA GLY A 125 3.07 2.62 -13.31
C GLY A 125 4.34 2.58 -12.46
N ASN A 126 5.20 3.60 -12.55
CA ASN A 126 6.43 3.73 -11.77
C ASN A 126 6.23 4.20 -10.31
N LYS A 127 4.99 4.40 -9.88
CA LYS A 127 4.63 4.84 -8.52
C LYS A 127 3.65 3.88 -7.83
N ILE A 128 3.51 2.66 -8.34
CA ILE A 128 2.65 1.62 -7.79
C ILE A 128 3.52 0.56 -7.12
N LEU A 129 3.16 0.18 -5.89
CA LEU A 129 3.73 -0.95 -5.16
C LEU A 129 2.65 -2.02 -4.95
N LEU A 130 3.07 -3.28 -4.88
CA LEU A 130 2.20 -4.43 -4.63
C LEU A 130 2.54 -5.10 -3.30
N GLY A 131 1.55 -5.71 -2.66
CA GLY A 131 1.73 -6.47 -1.44
C GLY A 131 0.51 -7.36 -1.13
N HIS A 132 0.60 -8.13 -0.05
CA HIS A 132 -0.45 -9.09 0.34
C HIS A 132 -1.13 -8.72 1.66
N ASP A 133 -0.45 -7.98 2.55
CA ASP A 133 -0.86 -7.77 3.95
C ASP A 133 -1.16 -9.13 4.64
N SER A 134 -0.41 -10.17 4.26
CA SER A 134 -0.64 -11.55 4.71
C SER A 134 0.11 -11.82 6.00
N VAL A 135 -0.59 -12.40 6.97
CA VAL A 135 -0.02 -12.81 8.25
C VAL A 135 0.08 -14.34 8.30
N ASN A 136 1.29 -14.88 8.11
CA ASN A 136 1.52 -16.32 8.12
C ASN A 136 1.90 -16.87 9.51
N VAL A 137 2.42 -16.01 10.38
CA VAL A 137 2.79 -16.36 11.75
C VAL A 137 2.24 -15.31 12.70
N ASN A 138 1.42 -15.74 13.65
CA ASN A 138 0.89 -14.89 14.70
C ASN A 138 1.50 -15.29 16.05
N LEU A 139 2.35 -14.43 16.61
CA LEU A 139 2.94 -14.65 17.93
C LEU A 139 1.96 -14.12 19.00
N GLY A 140 1.35 -15.02 19.76
CA GLY A 140 0.37 -14.71 20.78
C GLY A 140 -0.96 -15.44 20.59
N ARG A 141 -2.11 -14.73 20.71
CA ARG A 141 -3.43 -15.33 20.43
C ARG A 141 -3.60 -15.47 18.92
N GLY A 142 -3.69 -16.72 18.45
CA GLY A 142 -4.07 -17.01 17.07
C GLY A 142 -5.49 -16.48 16.77
N LEU A 143 -5.71 -16.12 15.52
CA LEU A 143 -7.08 -15.85 15.03
C LEU A 143 -7.88 -17.17 15.11
N ILE A 144 -9.10 -17.09 15.67
CA ILE A 144 -10.05 -18.21 15.58
C ILE A 144 -10.64 -18.15 14.18
N MET A 145 -10.17 -19.04 13.30
CA MET A 145 -10.68 -19.13 11.94
C MET A 145 -11.98 -19.91 11.91
N THR A 146 -13.00 -19.32 11.29
CA THR A 146 -14.22 -20.04 10.93
C THR A 146 -14.11 -20.56 9.49
N PRO A 147 -14.86 -21.60 9.07
CA PRO A 147 -14.84 -22.07 7.69
C PRO A 147 -15.12 -20.96 6.66
N PHE A 148 -15.96 -20.00 7.01
CA PHE A 148 -16.23 -18.83 6.18
C PHE A 148 -14.98 -17.93 6.03
N MET A 149 -14.26 -17.68 7.13
CA MET A 149 -13.02 -16.89 7.08
C MET A 149 -11.91 -17.63 6.30
N GLU A 150 -11.80 -18.94 6.48
CA GLU A 150 -10.83 -19.75 5.74
C GLU A 150 -11.07 -19.67 4.23
N GLU A 151 -12.32 -19.78 3.78
CA GLU A 151 -12.66 -19.64 2.37
C GLU A 151 -12.42 -18.21 1.87
N ALA A 152 -12.82 -17.19 2.63
CA ALA A 152 -12.64 -15.79 2.25
C ALA A 152 -11.16 -15.37 2.19
N MET A 153 -10.30 -16.00 2.98
CA MET A 153 -8.85 -15.70 3.05
C MET A 153 -7.98 -16.69 2.27
N LYS A 154 -8.56 -17.59 1.49
CA LYS A 154 -7.80 -18.65 0.79
C LYS A 154 -6.69 -18.11 -0.14
N TRP A 155 -6.86 -16.90 -0.67
CA TRP A 155 -5.87 -16.21 -1.50
C TRP A 155 -4.98 -15.24 -0.73
N ALA A 156 -5.24 -15.02 0.57
CA ALA A 156 -4.42 -14.15 1.42
C ALA A 156 -3.10 -14.83 1.80
N ASN A 157 -2.24 -15.09 0.83
CA ASN A 157 -0.95 -15.75 1.02
C ASN A 157 0.14 -15.10 0.16
N ILE A 158 1.40 -15.28 0.57
CA ILE A 158 2.56 -14.62 -0.05
C ILE A 158 2.85 -15.05 -1.50
N THR A 159 2.23 -16.12 -2.00
CA THR A 159 2.44 -16.59 -3.37
C THR A 159 1.39 -16.06 -4.35
N ASP A 160 0.32 -15.44 -3.86
CA ASP A 160 -0.84 -15.05 -4.66
C ASP A 160 -0.50 -14.04 -5.76
N ILE A 161 0.33 -13.04 -5.45
CA ILE A 161 0.75 -12.07 -6.47
C ILE A 161 1.38 -12.78 -7.65
N GLY A 162 2.36 -13.67 -7.43
CA GLY A 162 3.02 -14.42 -8.50
C GLY A 162 2.08 -15.39 -9.23
N ALA A 163 1.19 -16.06 -8.49
CA ALA A 163 0.34 -17.12 -9.04
C ALA A 163 -0.89 -16.59 -9.79
N ARG A 164 -1.48 -15.49 -9.36
CA ARG A 164 -2.74 -14.95 -9.89
C ARG A 164 -2.63 -13.53 -10.43
N VAL A 165 -2.07 -12.61 -9.64
CA VAL A 165 -2.11 -11.18 -9.96
C VAL A 165 -1.25 -10.86 -11.20
N LEU A 166 0.01 -11.30 -11.25
CA LEU A 166 0.87 -11.03 -12.38
C LEU A 166 0.36 -11.63 -13.70
N PRO A 167 -0.08 -12.91 -13.74
CA PRO A 167 -0.73 -13.44 -14.92
C PRO A 167 -2.02 -12.69 -15.30
N GLY A 168 -2.77 -12.20 -14.31
CA GLY A 168 -3.96 -11.37 -14.50
C GLY A 168 -3.65 -10.02 -15.13
N LEU A 169 -2.56 -9.37 -14.72
CA LEU A 169 -2.08 -8.12 -15.31
C LEU A 169 -1.57 -8.32 -16.74
N ALA A 170 -0.83 -9.41 -17.00
CA ALA A 170 -0.39 -9.77 -18.35
C ALA A 170 -1.57 -10.00 -19.31
N LYS A 171 -2.64 -10.68 -18.85
CA LYS A 171 -3.89 -10.86 -19.64
C LYS A 171 -4.58 -9.53 -19.95
N ARG A 172 -4.39 -8.49 -19.13
CA ARG A 172 -4.86 -7.12 -19.36
C ARG A 172 -3.97 -6.31 -20.31
N GLY A 173 -2.93 -6.94 -20.85
CA GLY A 173 -2.00 -6.33 -21.80
C GLY A 173 -0.92 -5.46 -21.16
N MET A 174 -0.60 -5.68 -19.88
CA MET A 174 0.63 -5.12 -19.30
C MET A 174 1.85 -5.86 -19.86
N THR A 175 2.89 -5.09 -20.22
CA THR A 175 4.15 -5.66 -20.72
C THR A 175 4.98 -6.25 -19.56
N GLU A 176 5.94 -7.13 -19.89
CA GLU A 176 6.88 -7.65 -18.88
C GLU A 176 7.62 -6.52 -18.17
N GLU A 177 8.05 -5.48 -18.90
CA GLU A 177 8.72 -4.31 -18.31
C GLU A 177 7.84 -3.56 -17.29
N GLN A 178 6.54 -3.41 -17.61
CA GLN A 178 5.58 -2.80 -16.68
C GLN A 178 5.38 -3.66 -15.43
N ILE A 179 5.33 -4.98 -15.59
CA ILE A 179 5.20 -5.94 -14.48
C ILE A 179 6.47 -5.94 -13.62
N ASP A 180 7.64 -5.97 -14.23
CA ASP A 180 8.93 -5.91 -13.54
C ASP A 180 9.09 -4.59 -12.77
N ALA A 181 8.56 -3.49 -13.29
CA ALA A 181 8.55 -2.22 -12.56
C ALA A 181 7.80 -2.34 -11.24
N LEU A 182 6.63 -2.99 -11.21
CA LEU A 182 5.85 -3.19 -9.99
C LEU A 182 6.55 -4.07 -8.95
N LEU A 183 7.33 -5.06 -9.39
CA LEU A 183 7.96 -6.05 -8.52
C LEU A 183 9.35 -5.68 -8.05
N ALA A 184 10.13 -4.99 -8.88
CA ALA A 184 11.54 -4.74 -8.64
C ALA A 184 11.90 -3.26 -8.72
N ALA A 185 11.69 -2.59 -9.86
CA ALA A 185 12.21 -1.24 -10.06
C ALA A 185 11.58 -0.22 -9.10
N ASN A 186 10.27 -0.27 -8.86
CA ASN A 186 9.60 0.65 -7.95
C ASN A 186 10.02 0.41 -6.48
N PRO A 187 10.02 -0.84 -5.94
CA PRO A 187 10.56 -1.13 -4.63
C PRO A 187 12.02 -0.71 -4.48
N MET A 188 12.88 -1.01 -5.46
CA MET A 188 14.28 -0.59 -5.43
C MET A 188 14.43 0.93 -5.40
N THR A 189 13.57 1.68 -6.10
CA THR A 189 13.64 3.14 -6.13
C THR A 189 13.23 3.76 -4.80
N ILE A 190 12.19 3.26 -4.14
CA ILE A 190 11.73 3.84 -2.88
C ILE A 190 12.60 3.40 -1.70
N PHE A 191 13.07 2.15 -1.66
CA PHE A 191 13.82 1.58 -0.51
C PHE A 191 15.35 1.62 -0.68
N GLY A 192 15.85 1.88 -1.89
CA GLY A 192 17.27 1.91 -2.24
C GLY A 192 18.04 3.18 -1.83
#